data_976abf15dfc7e0501df2e1418fbe370c
#
_entry.id   976abf15dfc7e0501df2e1418fbe370c
#
_cell.length_a   1.000
_cell.length_b   1.000
_cell.length_c   1.000
_cell.angle_alpha   90.00
_cell.angle_beta   90.00
_cell.angle_gamma   90.00
#
_symmetry.space_group_name_H-M   'P 1'
#
loop_
_entity.id
_entity.type
_entity.pdbx_description
1 polymer ?
#
loop_
_entity_poly.entity_id
_entity_poly.type
_entity_poly.pdbx_seq_one_letter_code
_entity_poly.pdbx_strand_id
1 'polypeptide(L)'
;MEVEGFSVLVEEIPHKGGRTYGVRVSDGSSTVVYMTDHCPSALGPGPDGLGEYHQAALSLCEGADVLIHDAQLAREELEAETYFGHAAAQYAVELARHANVAHVVLFHHKQGRVDDDLDALAGRFSEEPRVTVATQRTVLEL
;
A
#
# COMPACT_ATOMS: atom_id res chain seq x y z
N MET A 1 8.13 14.20 -12.83
CA MET A 1 7.95 14.56 -14.25
C MET A 1 6.52 15.03 -14.49
N GLU A 2 6.29 15.79 -15.55
CA GLU A 2 4.94 16.17 -15.95
C GLU A 2 4.48 15.34 -17.14
N VAL A 3 3.27 14.81 -17.07
CA VAL A 3 2.66 13.99 -18.13
C VAL A 3 1.20 14.42 -18.31
N GLU A 4 0.87 15.02 -19.43
CA GLU A 4 -0.50 15.45 -19.80
C GLU A 4 -1.24 16.24 -18.70
N GLY A 5 -0.53 17.09 -17.97
CA GLY A 5 -1.07 17.89 -16.87
C GLY A 5 -1.03 17.24 -15.50
N PHE A 6 -0.51 16.01 -15.38
CA PHE A 6 -0.28 15.36 -14.13
C PHE A 6 1.19 15.48 -13.69
N SER A 7 1.41 15.76 -12.43
CA SER A 7 2.72 15.59 -11.79
C SER A 7 2.91 14.14 -11.39
N VAL A 8 3.99 13.51 -11.85
CA VAL A 8 4.27 12.10 -11.61
C VAL A 8 5.63 11.92 -10.94
N LEU A 9 5.67 11.26 -9.79
CA LEU A 9 6.87 10.79 -9.10
C LEU A 9 6.91 9.27 -9.15
N VAL A 10 8.07 8.72 -9.48
CA VAL A 10 8.33 7.28 -9.54
C VAL A 10 9.55 6.97 -8.69
N GLU A 11 9.42 6.05 -7.75
CA GLU A 11 10.51 5.59 -6.88
C GLU A 11 10.62 4.07 -6.91
N GLU A 12 11.84 3.56 -6.84
CA GLU A 12 12.08 2.12 -6.73
C GLU A 12 11.72 1.67 -5.29
N ILE A 13 10.91 0.60 -5.20
CA ILE A 13 10.48 0.00 -3.94
C ILE A 13 10.95 -1.46 -3.86
N PRO A 14 11.22 -2.00 -2.66
CA PRO A 14 11.69 -3.36 -2.50
C PRO A 14 10.63 -4.38 -2.91
N HIS A 15 11.07 -5.38 -3.66
CA HIS A 15 10.30 -6.56 -4.00
C HIS A 15 11.25 -7.74 -4.23
N LYS A 16 10.71 -8.95 -4.37
CA LYS A 16 11.47 -10.16 -4.65
C LYS A 16 11.88 -10.23 -6.13
N GLY A 17 13.18 -10.23 -6.38
CA GLY A 17 13.73 -10.74 -7.65
C GLY A 17 13.75 -9.78 -8.85
N GLY A 18 13.40 -8.52 -8.72
CA GLY A 18 13.43 -7.56 -9.83
C GLY A 18 13.19 -6.14 -9.35
N ARG A 19 13.32 -5.18 -10.29
CA ARG A 19 12.96 -3.79 -10.00
C ARG A 19 11.45 -3.63 -9.99
N THR A 20 10.95 -3.04 -8.92
CA THR A 20 9.55 -2.67 -8.76
C THR A 20 9.47 -1.20 -8.39
N TYR A 21 8.44 -0.52 -8.85
CA TYR A 21 8.29 0.91 -8.68
C TYR A 21 6.94 1.25 -8.08
N GLY A 22 6.96 2.15 -7.09
CA GLY A 22 5.79 2.89 -6.66
C GLY A 22 5.62 4.14 -7.50
N VAL A 23 4.39 4.58 -7.67
CA VAL A 23 4.04 5.75 -8.48
C VAL A 23 3.10 6.66 -7.70
N ARG A 24 3.43 7.96 -7.67
CA ARG A 24 2.57 9.02 -7.16
C ARG A 24 2.12 9.89 -8.33
N VAL A 25 0.82 10.13 -8.44
CA VAL A 25 0.22 10.97 -9.48
C VAL A 25 -0.63 12.05 -8.83
N SER A 26 -0.47 13.30 -9.25
CA SER A 26 -1.29 14.43 -8.80
C SER A 26 -1.72 15.29 -9.98
N ASP A 27 -2.98 15.73 -9.97
CA ASP A 27 -3.52 16.74 -10.89
C ASP A 27 -3.44 18.17 -10.33
N GLY A 28 -2.80 18.34 -9.15
CA GLY A 28 -2.70 19.59 -8.42
C GLY A 28 -3.80 19.81 -7.38
N SER A 29 -4.91 19.08 -7.45
CA SER A 29 -5.98 19.08 -6.44
C SER A 29 -6.02 17.80 -5.62
N SER A 30 -5.82 16.67 -6.26
CA SER A 30 -5.85 15.34 -5.67
C SER A 30 -4.58 14.54 -5.97
N THR A 31 -4.23 13.63 -5.09
CA THR A 31 -3.02 12.82 -5.20
C THR A 31 -3.31 11.37 -4.91
N VAL A 32 -2.93 10.50 -5.84
CA VAL A 32 -3.04 9.05 -5.74
C VAL A 32 -1.66 8.42 -5.76
N VAL A 33 -1.44 7.46 -4.88
CA VAL A 33 -0.24 6.61 -4.86
C VAL A 33 -0.63 5.17 -5.18
N TYR A 34 0.12 4.55 -6.07
CA TYR A 34 0.00 3.13 -6.41
C TYR A 34 1.30 2.41 -6.05
N MET A 35 1.21 1.46 -5.15
CA MET A 35 2.37 0.75 -4.61
C MET A 35 2.02 -0.72 -4.38
N THR A 36 2.12 -1.52 -5.43
CA THR A 36 1.89 -2.97 -5.38
C THR A 36 3.19 -3.72 -5.60
N ASP A 37 3.20 -5.02 -5.32
CA ASP A 37 4.43 -5.82 -5.32
C ASP A 37 5.50 -5.20 -4.41
N HIS A 38 5.09 -4.81 -3.21
CA HIS A 38 5.94 -4.13 -2.23
C HIS A 38 6.30 -5.08 -1.07
N CYS A 39 7.59 -5.25 -0.84
CA CYS A 39 8.12 -6.10 0.23
C CYS A 39 8.97 -5.28 1.22
N PRO A 40 8.37 -4.51 2.12
CA PRO A 40 9.11 -3.66 3.06
C PRO A 40 9.98 -4.48 4.03
N SER A 41 9.62 -5.71 4.33
CA SER A 41 10.39 -6.63 5.18
C SER A 41 11.72 -7.07 4.56
N ALA A 42 11.91 -6.89 3.25
CA ALA A 42 13.20 -7.12 2.59
C ALA A 42 14.30 -6.15 3.06
N LEU A 43 13.93 -5.00 3.63
CA LEU A 43 14.85 -4.00 4.17
C LEU A 43 15.06 -4.15 5.69
N GLY A 44 14.30 -5.01 6.33
CA GLY A 44 14.34 -5.25 7.77
C GLY A 44 12.96 -5.35 8.40
N PRO A 45 12.89 -5.71 9.69
CA PRO A 45 11.60 -5.92 10.37
C PRO A 45 10.84 -4.62 10.66
N GLY A 46 11.51 -3.47 10.60
CA GLY A 46 10.93 -2.21 11.03
C GLY A 46 10.54 -2.17 12.51
N PRO A 47 9.95 -1.07 12.99
CA PRO A 47 9.62 -0.91 14.40
C PRO A 47 8.52 -1.86 14.88
N ASP A 48 7.63 -2.27 13.98
CA ASP A 48 6.42 -3.04 14.31
C ASP A 48 6.51 -4.51 13.86
N GLY A 49 7.64 -4.93 13.29
CA GLY A 49 7.83 -6.26 12.72
C GLY A 49 7.08 -6.48 11.39
N LEU A 50 6.59 -5.41 10.76
CA LEU A 50 5.85 -5.45 9.49
C LEU A 50 6.74 -5.16 8.29
N GLY A 51 7.89 -4.52 8.50
CA GLY A 51 8.82 -4.03 7.49
C GLY A 51 9.23 -2.58 7.72
N GLU A 52 10.26 -2.15 7.02
CA GLU A 52 10.80 -0.79 7.16
C GLU A 52 9.90 0.27 6.48
N TYR A 53 9.72 1.40 7.16
CA TYR A 53 9.14 2.62 6.56
C TYR A 53 10.26 3.39 5.83
N HIS A 54 10.67 2.87 4.67
CA HIS A 54 11.80 3.41 3.94
C HIS A 54 11.48 4.71 3.20
N GLN A 55 12.54 5.48 2.87
CA GLN A 55 12.42 6.84 2.34
C GLN A 55 11.55 6.93 1.08
N ALA A 56 11.70 6.00 0.13
CA ALA A 56 10.90 6.02 -1.10
C ALA A 56 9.40 5.85 -0.82
N ALA A 57 9.03 4.92 0.07
CA ALA A 57 7.62 4.73 0.44
C ALA A 57 7.04 5.97 1.12
N LEU A 58 7.78 6.57 2.05
CA LEU A 58 7.36 7.81 2.73
C LEU A 58 7.22 8.96 1.75
N SER A 59 8.21 9.17 0.86
CA SER A 59 8.17 10.24 -0.16
C SER A 59 6.98 10.11 -1.11
N LEU A 60 6.68 8.89 -1.53
CA LEU A 60 5.51 8.64 -2.39
C LEU A 60 4.20 8.96 -1.66
N CYS A 61 4.09 8.53 -0.40
CA CYS A 61 2.83 8.56 0.34
C CYS A 61 2.52 9.89 1.02
N GLU A 62 3.52 10.75 1.28
CA GLU A 62 3.34 11.96 2.09
C GLU A 62 2.14 12.79 1.65
N GLY A 63 1.14 12.91 2.54
CA GLY A 63 -0.07 13.72 2.36
C GLY A 63 -0.94 13.31 1.16
N ALA A 64 -0.86 12.08 0.68
CA ALA A 64 -1.70 11.62 -0.44
C ALA A 64 -3.16 11.45 -0.01
N ASP A 65 -4.09 11.70 -0.94
CA ASP A 65 -5.52 11.47 -0.70
C ASP A 65 -5.83 9.97 -0.71
N VAL A 66 -5.21 9.22 -1.61
CA VAL A 66 -5.40 7.75 -1.71
C VAL A 66 -4.07 7.04 -1.89
N LEU A 67 -3.89 5.97 -1.11
CA LEU A 67 -2.84 4.97 -1.26
C LEU A 67 -3.46 3.64 -1.66
N ILE A 68 -3.18 3.18 -2.88
CA ILE A 68 -3.48 1.82 -3.34
C ILE A 68 -2.24 0.97 -3.08
N HIS A 69 -2.32 0.04 -2.14
CA HIS A 69 -1.15 -0.67 -1.64
C HIS A 69 -1.33 -2.18 -1.63
N ASP A 70 -0.20 -2.88 -1.79
CA ASP A 70 -0.09 -4.32 -1.60
C ASP A 70 -0.65 -4.74 -0.24
N ALA A 71 -1.54 -5.72 -0.25
CA ALA A 71 -2.14 -6.30 0.93
C ALA A 71 -2.32 -7.82 0.75
N GLN A 72 -1.32 -8.46 0.13
CA GLN A 72 -1.38 -9.88 -0.13
C GLN A 72 -1.41 -10.68 1.16
N LEU A 73 -0.68 -10.23 2.19
CA LEU A 73 -0.56 -10.91 3.47
C LEU A 73 -1.37 -10.21 4.56
N ALA A 74 -1.77 -10.97 5.56
CA ALA A 74 -2.12 -10.46 6.88
C ALA A 74 -0.89 -10.56 7.80
N ARG A 75 -0.88 -9.80 8.92
CA ARG A 75 0.24 -9.81 9.88
C ARG A 75 0.62 -11.23 10.32
N GLU A 76 -0.36 -12.05 10.61
CA GLU A 76 -0.19 -13.43 11.08
C GLU A 76 0.43 -14.37 10.04
N GLU A 77 0.38 -14.00 8.76
CA GLU A 77 0.97 -14.76 7.65
C GLU A 77 2.40 -14.32 7.32
N LEU A 78 2.80 -13.14 7.79
CA LEU A 78 4.05 -12.51 7.36
C LEU A 78 5.29 -13.37 7.68
N GLU A 79 5.37 -13.97 8.87
CA GLU A 79 6.50 -14.80 9.27
C GLU A 79 6.69 -16.01 8.34
N ALA A 80 5.59 -16.66 7.95
CA ALA A 80 5.62 -17.86 7.12
C ALA A 80 5.75 -17.55 5.62
N GLU A 81 5.27 -16.39 5.18
CA GLU A 81 5.07 -16.10 3.74
C GLU A 81 5.81 -14.86 3.24
N THR A 82 6.63 -14.21 4.06
CA THR A 82 7.40 -13.02 3.65
C THR A 82 8.30 -13.30 2.41
N TYR A 83 8.70 -14.54 2.21
CA TYR A 83 9.52 -14.96 1.07
C TYR A 83 8.82 -14.80 -0.30
N PHE A 84 7.51 -14.62 -0.34
CA PHE A 84 6.79 -14.31 -1.56
C PHE A 84 7.03 -12.87 -2.04
N GLY A 85 7.48 -11.99 -1.15
CA GLY A 85 7.90 -10.63 -1.50
C GLY A 85 6.78 -9.59 -1.44
N HIS A 86 5.81 -9.75 -0.54
CA HIS A 86 4.65 -8.88 -0.41
C HIS A 86 4.49 -8.29 0.99
N ALA A 87 3.67 -7.24 1.08
CA ALA A 87 3.36 -6.57 2.32
C ALA A 87 2.15 -7.20 3.03
N ALA A 88 2.09 -6.99 4.34
CA ALA A 88 0.89 -7.21 5.12
C ALA A 88 -0.05 -6.00 5.02
N ALA A 89 -1.36 -6.23 5.04
CA ALA A 89 -2.36 -5.16 5.05
C ALA A 89 -2.14 -4.15 6.18
N GLN A 90 -1.70 -4.62 7.35
CA GLN A 90 -1.36 -3.77 8.50
C GLN A 90 -0.21 -2.80 8.19
N TYR A 91 0.78 -3.23 7.41
CA TYR A 91 1.85 -2.33 6.98
C TYR A 91 1.31 -1.16 6.14
N ALA A 92 0.43 -1.43 5.18
CA ALA A 92 -0.19 -0.40 4.35
C ALA A 92 -0.90 0.67 5.19
N VAL A 93 -1.63 0.24 6.20
CA VAL A 93 -2.36 1.16 7.10
C VAL A 93 -1.40 1.95 7.99
N GLU A 94 -0.37 1.33 8.56
CA GLU A 94 0.62 2.02 9.38
C GLU A 94 1.47 2.99 8.54
N LEU A 95 1.88 2.62 7.33
CA LEU A 95 2.56 3.53 6.40
C LEU A 95 1.69 4.76 6.12
N ALA A 96 0.41 4.56 5.86
CA ALA A 96 -0.53 5.65 5.63
C ALA A 96 -0.67 6.59 6.83
N ARG A 97 -0.69 6.06 8.06
CA ARG A 97 -0.67 6.86 9.29
C ARG A 97 0.59 7.72 9.40
N HIS A 98 1.75 7.12 9.16
CA HIS A 98 3.04 7.82 9.20
C HIS A 98 3.15 8.92 8.14
N ALA A 99 2.54 8.71 6.98
CA ALA A 99 2.60 9.63 5.85
C ALA A 99 1.38 10.57 5.73
N ASN A 100 0.45 10.56 6.68
CA ASN A 100 -0.78 11.35 6.68
C ASN A 100 -1.64 11.15 5.41
N VAL A 101 -1.77 9.90 4.97
CA VAL A 101 -2.67 9.52 3.88
C VAL A 101 -4.11 9.46 4.39
N ALA A 102 -5.06 9.99 3.63
CA ALA A 102 -6.45 10.03 4.05
C ALA A 102 -7.19 8.70 3.84
N HIS A 103 -6.89 7.97 2.77
CA HIS A 103 -7.60 6.74 2.41
C HIS A 103 -6.64 5.66 1.89
N VAL A 104 -6.72 4.47 2.45
CA VAL A 104 -5.99 3.28 2.00
C VAL A 104 -6.93 2.33 1.28
N VAL A 105 -6.54 1.92 0.08
CA VAL A 105 -7.19 0.86 -0.67
C VAL A 105 -6.29 -0.37 -0.64
N LEU A 106 -6.72 -1.38 0.09
CA LEU A 106 -6.03 -2.66 0.15
C LEU A 106 -6.22 -3.40 -1.18
N PHE A 107 -5.12 -3.68 -1.86
CA PHE A 107 -5.07 -4.25 -3.21
C PHE A 107 -4.14 -5.46 -3.26
N HIS A 108 -4.03 -6.12 -4.41
CA HIS A 108 -3.13 -7.25 -4.64
C HIS A 108 -3.34 -8.38 -3.61
N HIS A 109 -4.60 -8.80 -3.46
CA HIS A 109 -4.99 -9.81 -2.48
C HIS A 109 -4.41 -11.18 -2.78
N LYS A 110 -4.11 -11.94 -1.73
CA LYS A 110 -3.66 -13.33 -1.84
C LYS A 110 -4.68 -14.17 -2.60
N GLN A 111 -4.18 -14.97 -3.53
CA GLN A 111 -5.01 -15.92 -4.28
C GLN A 111 -5.75 -16.86 -3.31
N GLY A 112 -7.05 -17.04 -3.56
CA GLY A 112 -7.91 -17.90 -2.74
C GLY A 112 -8.60 -17.22 -1.58
N ARG A 113 -8.34 -15.93 -1.28
CA ARG A 113 -9.20 -15.17 -0.37
C ARG A 113 -10.57 -14.95 -1.00
N VAL A 114 -11.61 -15.19 -0.24
CA VAL A 114 -12.99 -14.88 -0.62
C VAL A 114 -13.41 -13.51 -0.10
N ASP A 115 -14.52 -12.98 -0.58
CA ASP A 115 -14.99 -11.64 -0.23
C ASP A 115 -15.18 -11.46 1.29
N ASP A 116 -15.72 -12.48 1.98
CA ASP A 116 -15.89 -12.45 3.44
C ASP A 116 -14.56 -12.31 4.20
N ASP A 117 -13.46 -12.91 3.69
CA ASP A 117 -12.12 -12.77 4.28
C ASP A 117 -11.58 -11.34 4.09
N LEU A 118 -11.87 -10.73 2.93
CA LEU A 118 -11.46 -9.37 2.61
C LEU A 118 -12.22 -8.34 3.43
N ASP A 119 -13.52 -8.53 3.58
CA ASP A 119 -14.36 -7.67 4.43
C ASP A 119 -13.94 -7.78 5.91
N ALA A 120 -13.66 -8.98 6.37
CA ALA A 120 -13.14 -9.20 7.71
C ALA A 120 -11.76 -8.57 7.91
N LEU A 121 -10.90 -8.57 6.89
CA LEU A 121 -9.59 -7.92 6.92
C LEU A 121 -9.74 -6.39 7.02
N ALA A 122 -10.58 -5.78 6.18
CA ALA A 122 -10.85 -4.34 6.22
C ALA A 122 -11.50 -3.93 7.54
N GLY A 123 -12.41 -4.74 8.08
CA GLY A 123 -13.09 -4.52 9.35
C GLY A 123 -12.17 -4.47 10.58
N ARG A 124 -10.90 -4.90 10.45
CA ARG A 124 -9.88 -4.77 11.52
C ARG A 124 -9.41 -3.33 11.72
N PHE A 125 -9.69 -2.44 10.75
CA PHE A 125 -9.23 -1.06 10.74
C PHE A 125 -10.40 -0.11 10.88
N SER A 126 -10.70 0.32 12.10
CA SER A 126 -11.83 1.19 12.44
C SER A 126 -11.44 2.65 12.67
N GLU A 127 -10.14 2.93 12.70
CA GLU A 127 -9.58 4.26 12.94
C GLU A 127 -9.02 4.85 11.63
N GLU A 128 -8.76 6.17 11.64
CA GLU A 128 -8.08 6.82 10.52
C GLU A 128 -6.67 6.21 10.27
N PRO A 129 -6.24 6.08 8.99
CA PRO A 129 -6.95 6.48 7.78
C PRO A 129 -8.16 5.59 7.46
N ARG A 130 -9.07 6.09 6.60
CA ARG A 130 -10.13 5.25 6.04
C ARG A 130 -9.50 4.06 5.31
N VAL A 131 -10.02 2.86 5.52
CA VAL A 131 -9.52 1.64 4.86
C VAL A 131 -10.66 0.98 4.09
N THR A 132 -10.41 0.65 2.83
CA THR A 132 -11.32 -0.14 2.00
C THR A 132 -10.56 -1.23 1.26
N VAL A 133 -11.27 -2.25 0.84
CA VAL A 133 -10.74 -3.32 -0.02
C VAL A 133 -11.04 -2.99 -1.47
N ALA A 134 -10.07 -3.19 -2.35
CA ALA A 134 -10.28 -3.06 -3.77
C ALA A 134 -11.25 -4.12 -4.28
N THR A 135 -12.31 -3.70 -4.96
CA THR A 135 -13.27 -4.58 -5.61
C THR A 135 -13.36 -4.26 -7.10
N GLN A 136 -13.69 -5.26 -7.89
CA GLN A 136 -13.77 -5.09 -9.35
C GLN A 136 -14.81 -4.03 -9.72
N ARG A 137 -14.45 -3.11 -10.60
CA ARG A 137 -15.29 -2.02 -11.12
C ARG A 137 -15.62 -0.92 -10.10
N THR A 138 -15.01 -0.90 -8.94
CA THR A 138 -15.13 0.24 -8.03
C THR A 138 -14.47 1.47 -8.65
N VAL A 139 -15.17 2.60 -8.58
CA VAL A 139 -14.67 3.93 -8.94
C VAL A 139 -14.54 4.74 -7.67
N LEU A 140 -13.40 5.40 -7.49
CA LEU A 140 -13.19 6.36 -6.42
C LEU A 140 -13.23 7.76 -7.02
N GLU A 141 -14.06 8.62 -6.47
CA GLU A 141 -14.08 10.06 -6.78
C GLU A 141 -13.27 10.79 -5.70
N LEU A 142 -12.37 11.69 -6.14
CA LEU A 142 -11.43 12.44 -5.31
C LEU A 142 -11.69 13.94 -5.38
#